data_14c921099a582312b6d507e0f64ee06e
#
_entry.id   14c921099a582312b6d507e0f64ee06e
#
_cell.length_a   1.000
_cell.length_b   1.000
_cell.length_c   1.000
_cell.angle_alpha   90.00
_cell.angle_beta   90.00
_cell.angle_gamma   90.00
#
_symmetry.space_group_name_H-M   'P 1'
#
loop_
_entity.id
_entity.type
_entity.pdbx_description
1 polymer ?
#
loop_
_entity_poly.entity_id
_entity_poly.type
_entity_poly.pdbx_seq_one_letter_code
_entity_poly.pdbx_strand_id
1 'polypeptide(L)'
;MEKMREIYGPEPPQPVRTYKDRLFRMIFKDKAEFLTLYNALNGTSYDDPDALKITTLEHAVYIGMKNDLSFLLDMHLPLYEHQSSHNPNMPLRDLLYVASIYSRLTQDANLYGTKLIKLPTPQFAVFYNGTAPMPERSVVRLSDAFEHPTDDPALELKVLVLNINPGYNEELMQSCRTLREYSEYVAKVREYHKTLPLNHAVQRAVDTCIENGVLKKFLKEHKAEVIAVSIFEYNEELHIQMERKDAREEGYAEGKEDGILTMVRAILKANEPLEKILRYSGLSPEEIERLKSE
;
A
#
# COMPACT_ATOMS: atom_id res chain seq x y z
N MET A 1 10.77 5.44 29.55
CA MET A 1 9.61 4.91 28.81
C MET A 1 8.31 5.66 29.12
N GLU A 2 8.03 6.00 30.36
CA GLU A 2 6.82 6.78 30.76
C GLU A 2 6.76 8.18 30.11
N LYS A 3 7.87 8.93 30.06
CA LYS A 3 7.92 10.24 29.39
C LYS A 3 7.69 10.23 27.87
N MET A 4 7.97 9.13 27.20
CA MET A 4 7.67 8.96 25.76
C MET A 4 6.18 8.69 25.50
N ARG A 5 5.49 8.02 26.44
CA ARG A 5 4.02 7.81 26.36
C ARG A 5 3.23 9.11 26.56
N GLU A 6 3.74 10.05 27.36
CA GLU A 6 3.10 11.37 27.55
C GLU A 6 3.20 12.26 26.30
N ILE A 7 4.26 12.12 25.52
CA ILE A 7 4.48 12.94 24.31
C ILE A 7 3.76 12.38 23.07
N TYR A 8 3.67 11.03 22.96
CA TYR A 8 3.18 10.36 21.74
C TYR A 8 1.86 9.59 21.90
N GLY A 9 1.27 9.63 23.09
CA GLY A 9 0.05 8.89 23.41
C GLY A 9 0.29 7.36 23.58
N PRO A 10 -0.76 6.56 23.85
CA PRO A 10 -0.64 5.11 23.89
C PRO A 10 -0.20 4.59 22.51
N GLU A 11 0.76 3.65 22.49
CA GLU A 11 1.17 2.99 21.25
C GLU A 11 -0.08 2.57 20.48
N PRO A 12 -0.23 2.99 19.21
CA PRO A 12 -1.33 2.52 18.41
C PRO A 12 -1.26 0.99 18.35
N PRO A 13 -2.41 0.28 18.37
CA PRO A 13 -2.43 -1.16 18.23
C PRO A 13 -1.61 -1.51 16.98
N GLN A 14 -0.61 -2.39 17.14
CA GLN A 14 0.26 -2.77 16.02
C GLN A 14 -0.63 -3.32 14.90
N PRO A 15 -0.72 -2.67 13.76
CA PRO A 15 -1.49 -3.22 12.67
C PRO A 15 -0.80 -4.51 12.23
N VAL A 16 -1.52 -5.62 12.28
CA VAL A 16 -1.13 -6.91 11.71
C VAL A 16 -1.18 -6.75 10.18
N ARG A 17 -0.30 -5.93 9.62
CA ARG A 17 -0.24 -5.56 8.20
C ARG A 17 0.59 -6.51 7.34
N THR A 18 0.88 -7.72 7.80
CA THR A 18 1.88 -8.60 7.22
C THR A 18 1.37 -9.51 6.10
N TYR A 19 0.11 -9.38 5.64
CA TYR A 19 -0.49 -10.46 4.85
C TYR A 19 -1.00 -10.08 3.46
N LYS A 20 -1.06 -8.81 3.10
CA LYS A 20 -1.68 -8.34 1.85
C LYS A 20 -0.98 -8.76 0.55
N ASP A 21 0.28 -9.21 0.64
CA ASP A 21 1.11 -9.42 -0.54
C ASP A 21 1.72 -10.83 -0.58
N ARG A 22 1.12 -11.77 0.19
CA ARG A 22 1.68 -13.12 0.32
C ARG A 22 1.78 -13.86 -1.00
N LEU A 23 0.72 -13.87 -1.79
CA LEU A 23 0.70 -14.62 -3.04
C LEU A 23 1.70 -14.04 -4.06
N PHE A 24 1.71 -12.70 -4.21
CA PHE A 24 2.68 -12.01 -5.04
C PHE A 24 4.11 -12.33 -4.60
N ARG A 25 4.38 -12.22 -3.29
CA ARG A 25 5.69 -12.57 -2.71
C ARG A 25 6.04 -14.03 -2.88
N MET A 26 5.10 -14.96 -2.71
CA MET A 26 5.35 -16.39 -2.92
C MET A 26 5.82 -16.67 -4.34
N ILE A 27 5.21 -16.03 -5.34
CA ILE A 27 5.58 -16.19 -6.75
C ILE A 27 6.95 -15.55 -7.00
N PHE A 28 7.10 -14.28 -6.70
CA PHE A 28 8.30 -13.50 -7.07
C PHE A 28 9.43 -13.58 -6.05
N LYS A 29 9.32 -14.37 -4.99
CA LYS A 29 10.45 -14.78 -4.16
C LYS A 29 11.41 -15.74 -4.92
N ASP A 30 10.90 -16.44 -5.91
CA ASP A 30 11.72 -17.19 -6.85
C ASP A 30 12.58 -16.22 -7.67
N LYS A 31 13.90 -16.45 -7.68
CA LYS A 31 14.86 -15.55 -8.32
C LYS A 31 14.67 -15.45 -9.83
N ALA A 32 14.30 -16.55 -10.50
CA ALA A 32 14.08 -16.54 -11.94
C ALA A 32 12.82 -15.74 -12.31
N GLU A 33 11.75 -15.91 -11.53
CA GLU A 33 10.53 -15.13 -11.71
C GLU A 33 10.73 -13.64 -11.41
N PHE A 34 11.49 -13.32 -10.35
CA PHE A 34 11.86 -11.93 -10.06
C PHE A 34 12.71 -11.31 -11.17
N LEU A 35 13.70 -12.05 -11.68
CA LEU A 35 14.56 -11.58 -12.76
C LEU A 35 13.77 -11.31 -14.04
N THR A 36 12.77 -12.16 -14.34
CA THR A 36 11.86 -11.95 -15.47
C THR A 36 11.05 -10.67 -15.28
N LEU A 37 10.54 -10.42 -14.06
CA LEU A 37 9.82 -9.20 -13.73
C LEU A 37 10.72 -7.96 -13.83
N TYR A 38 11.94 -8.05 -13.29
CA TYR A 38 12.93 -6.97 -13.36
C TYR A 38 13.29 -6.63 -14.81
N ASN A 39 13.57 -7.64 -15.63
CA ASN A 39 13.87 -7.46 -17.04
C ASN A 39 12.71 -6.80 -17.81
N ALA A 40 11.49 -7.26 -17.57
CA ALA A 40 10.30 -6.72 -18.23
C ALA A 40 10.06 -5.26 -17.85
N LEU A 41 10.31 -4.88 -16.59
CA LEU A 41 10.11 -3.51 -16.14
C LEU A 41 11.20 -2.55 -16.63
N ASN A 42 12.44 -3.04 -16.78
CA ASN A 42 13.62 -2.22 -17.09
C ASN A 42 14.09 -2.32 -18.55
N GLY A 43 13.47 -3.18 -19.36
CA GLY A 43 13.93 -3.44 -20.73
C GLY A 43 15.32 -4.07 -20.80
N THR A 44 15.67 -4.88 -19.77
CA THR A 44 16.95 -5.59 -19.68
C THR A 44 16.80 -7.07 -20.02
N SER A 45 17.91 -7.78 -20.10
CA SER A 45 17.95 -9.22 -20.49
C SER A 45 18.96 -10.01 -19.65
N TYR A 46 18.96 -9.80 -18.33
CA TYR A 46 19.75 -10.61 -17.43
C TYR A 46 19.23 -12.05 -17.45
N ASP A 47 20.14 -13.03 -17.50
CA ASP A 47 19.84 -14.46 -17.65
C ASP A 47 20.33 -15.32 -16.48
N ASP A 48 21.12 -14.75 -15.56
CA ASP A 48 21.61 -15.45 -14.37
C ASP A 48 20.83 -15.08 -13.10
N PRO A 49 19.87 -15.92 -12.64
CA PRO A 49 19.14 -15.67 -11.40
C PRO A 49 20.04 -15.69 -10.14
N ASP A 50 21.20 -16.37 -10.19
CA ASP A 50 22.10 -16.45 -9.03
C ASP A 50 22.90 -15.16 -8.81
N ALA A 51 22.97 -14.28 -9.80
CA ALA A 51 23.46 -12.91 -9.62
C ALA A 51 22.61 -12.08 -8.65
N LEU A 52 21.34 -12.45 -8.42
CA LEU A 52 20.45 -11.81 -7.45
C LEU A 52 20.83 -12.16 -6.01
N LYS A 53 21.13 -11.12 -5.21
CA LYS A 53 21.33 -11.25 -3.76
C LYS A 53 20.11 -10.70 -3.03
N ILE A 54 19.51 -11.52 -2.18
CA ILE A 54 18.31 -11.13 -1.39
C ILE A 54 18.73 -10.09 -0.36
N THR A 55 18.03 -8.94 -0.34
CA THR A 55 18.23 -7.85 0.62
C THR A 55 16.96 -7.55 1.41
N THR A 56 15.88 -8.32 1.20
CA THR A 56 14.59 -8.16 1.87
C THR A 56 14.75 -8.12 3.41
N LEU A 57 14.11 -7.14 4.04
CA LEU A 57 14.15 -6.94 5.49
C LEU A 57 13.11 -7.84 6.16
N GLU A 58 13.50 -9.07 6.56
CA GLU A 58 12.59 -9.98 7.30
C GLU A 58 12.38 -9.56 8.75
N HIS A 59 13.36 -8.85 9.34
CA HIS A 59 13.40 -8.45 10.75
C HIS A 59 13.86 -7.00 10.94
N ALA A 60 13.19 -6.04 10.32
CA ALA A 60 13.41 -4.65 10.69
C ALA A 60 12.86 -4.41 12.10
N VAL A 61 13.74 -4.32 13.09
CA VAL A 61 13.39 -4.15 14.52
C VAL A 61 12.71 -2.80 14.80
N TYR A 62 12.71 -1.89 13.84
CA TYR A 62 12.05 -0.59 13.96
C TYR A 62 10.72 -0.58 13.20
N ILE A 63 9.63 -0.49 13.94
CA ILE A 63 8.25 -0.15 13.50
C ILE A 63 7.50 -1.28 12.73
N GLY A 64 7.92 -2.56 12.76
CA GLY A 64 7.16 -3.64 12.10
C GLY A 64 6.96 -3.47 10.57
N MET A 65 7.77 -2.61 9.92
CA MET A 65 7.72 -2.38 8.50
C MET A 65 8.56 -3.42 7.77
N LYS A 66 7.96 -4.06 6.77
CA LYS A 66 8.62 -5.02 5.86
C LYS A 66 8.37 -4.55 4.44
N ASN A 67 9.39 -4.59 3.59
CA ASN A 67 9.17 -4.51 2.15
C ASN A 67 8.86 -5.90 1.59
N ASP A 68 8.11 -5.98 0.50
CA ASP A 68 7.70 -7.26 -0.07
C ASP A 68 8.86 -8.02 -0.70
N LEU A 69 9.55 -7.37 -1.61
CA LEU A 69 10.65 -7.94 -2.35
C LEU A 69 11.75 -6.90 -2.57
N SER A 70 12.99 -7.22 -2.17
CA SER A 70 14.17 -6.46 -2.56
C SER A 70 15.35 -7.37 -2.81
N PHE A 71 16.09 -7.06 -3.87
CA PHE A 71 17.27 -7.79 -4.30
C PHE A 71 18.37 -6.80 -4.67
N LEU A 72 19.61 -7.27 -4.68
CA LEU A 72 20.74 -6.54 -5.24
C LEU A 72 21.15 -7.24 -6.53
N LEU A 73 21.14 -6.52 -7.65
CA LEU A 73 21.55 -6.98 -8.96
C LEU A 73 22.42 -5.93 -9.62
N ASP A 74 23.69 -6.26 -9.91
CA ASP A 74 24.63 -5.38 -10.61
C ASP A 74 24.59 -3.92 -10.13
N MET A 75 24.69 -3.71 -8.81
CA MET A 75 24.57 -2.40 -8.15
C MET A 75 23.22 -1.68 -8.37
N HIS A 76 22.17 -2.38 -8.76
CA HIS A 76 20.79 -1.93 -8.69
C HIS A 76 20.09 -2.55 -7.49
N LEU A 77 19.22 -1.79 -6.85
CA LEU A 77 18.45 -2.20 -5.68
C LEU A 77 16.95 -2.01 -5.95
N PRO A 78 16.30 -2.94 -6.69
CA PRO A 78 14.86 -2.90 -6.85
C PRO A 78 14.16 -3.22 -5.53
N LEU A 79 13.23 -2.34 -5.13
CA LEU A 79 12.28 -2.50 -4.04
C LEU A 79 10.89 -2.52 -4.65
N TYR A 80 10.30 -3.71 -4.74
CA TYR A 80 9.02 -3.94 -5.38
C TYR A 80 7.99 -4.34 -4.33
N GLU A 81 6.85 -3.68 -4.37
CA GLU A 81 5.71 -3.95 -3.50
C GLU A 81 4.45 -4.21 -4.30
N HIS A 82 3.58 -5.05 -3.77
CA HIS A 82 2.24 -5.27 -4.28
C HIS A 82 1.23 -4.55 -3.40
N GLN A 83 0.20 -3.94 -3.98
CA GLN A 83 -0.86 -3.28 -3.23
C GLN A 83 -2.24 -3.47 -3.86
N SER A 84 -3.23 -3.84 -3.05
CA SER A 84 -4.65 -3.85 -3.42
C SER A 84 -5.37 -2.53 -3.11
N SER A 85 -4.73 -1.62 -2.38
CA SER A 85 -5.26 -0.29 -2.05
C SER A 85 -4.20 0.78 -2.27
N HIS A 86 -4.60 1.94 -2.79
CA HIS A 86 -3.70 3.08 -2.92
C HIS A 86 -3.19 3.56 -1.55
N ASN A 87 -1.87 3.70 -1.42
CA ASN A 87 -1.22 4.24 -0.24
C ASN A 87 -0.32 5.43 -0.63
N PRO A 88 -0.71 6.67 -0.34
CA PRO A 88 0.08 7.85 -0.68
C PRO A 88 1.40 7.95 0.11
N ASN A 89 1.53 7.20 1.21
CA ASN A 89 2.73 7.22 2.06
C ASN A 89 3.83 6.24 1.59
N MET A 90 3.71 5.65 0.40
CA MET A 90 4.74 4.73 -0.12
C MET A 90 6.12 5.36 -0.20
N PRO A 91 6.30 6.61 -0.68
CA PRO A 91 7.63 7.19 -0.73
C PRO A 91 8.31 7.32 0.65
N LEU A 92 7.54 7.64 1.69
CA LEU A 92 8.07 7.69 3.06
C LEU A 92 8.44 6.29 3.58
N ARG A 93 7.63 5.27 3.30
CA ARG A 93 7.93 3.87 3.66
C ARG A 93 9.19 3.39 2.96
N ASP A 94 9.29 3.62 1.66
CA ASP A 94 10.44 3.23 0.85
C ASP A 94 11.72 3.95 1.26
N LEU A 95 11.64 5.22 1.67
CA LEU A 95 12.77 5.95 2.25
C LEU A 95 13.31 5.23 3.49
N LEU A 96 12.43 4.82 4.40
CA LEU A 96 12.82 4.10 5.62
C LEU A 96 13.40 2.71 5.30
N TYR A 97 12.86 2.02 4.29
CA TYR A 97 13.40 0.74 3.85
C TYR A 97 14.79 0.87 3.24
N VAL A 98 14.96 1.78 2.28
CA VAL A 98 16.27 1.96 1.62
C VAL A 98 17.32 2.49 2.57
N ALA A 99 16.96 3.38 3.49
CA ALA A 99 17.87 3.86 4.54
C ALA A 99 18.37 2.71 5.43
N SER A 100 17.49 1.80 5.82
CA SER A 100 17.86 0.60 6.59
C SER A 100 18.78 -0.34 5.81
N ILE A 101 18.50 -0.55 4.52
CA ILE A 101 19.36 -1.37 3.66
C ILE A 101 20.74 -0.72 3.50
N TYR A 102 20.81 0.57 3.20
CA TYR A 102 22.07 1.29 3.07
C TYR A 102 22.87 1.33 4.37
N SER A 103 22.21 1.50 5.53
CA SER A 103 22.86 1.42 6.84
C SER A 103 23.58 0.07 7.02
N ARG A 104 22.95 -1.05 6.64
CA ARG A 104 23.58 -2.38 6.70
C ARG A 104 24.72 -2.55 5.70
N LEU A 105 24.53 -2.04 4.47
CA LEU A 105 25.57 -2.13 3.44
C LEU A 105 26.81 -1.29 3.76
N THR A 106 26.68 -0.28 4.58
CA THR A 106 27.76 0.66 4.94
C THR A 106 28.24 0.53 6.38
N GLN A 107 27.79 -0.49 7.13
CA GLN A 107 28.11 -0.64 8.56
C GLN A 107 29.64 -0.68 8.85
N ASP A 108 30.42 -1.25 7.93
CA ASP A 108 31.87 -1.35 8.04
C ASP A 108 32.62 -0.25 7.25
N ALA A 109 31.88 0.72 6.68
CA ALA A 109 32.45 1.80 5.89
C ALA A 109 32.76 3.03 6.73
N ASN A 110 33.90 3.69 6.46
CA ASN A 110 34.22 4.96 7.13
C ASN A 110 33.50 6.13 6.44
N LEU A 111 32.32 6.49 6.95
CA LEU A 111 31.50 7.60 6.45
C LEU A 111 32.13 8.98 6.65
N TYR A 112 33.12 9.09 7.56
CA TYR A 112 33.84 10.35 7.84
C TYR A 112 35.13 10.49 7.05
N GLY A 113 35.46 9.49 6.21
CA GLY A 113 36.61 9.50 5.33
C GLY A 113 36.39 10.39 4.10
N THR A 114 37.47 10.66 3.38
CA THR A 114 37.45 11.47 2.15
C THR A 114 37.08 10.67 0.89
N LYS A 115 37.01 9.35 0.98
CA LYS A 115 36.68 8.46 -0.14
C LYS A 115 35.17 8.34 -0.31
N LEU A 116 34.67 8.64 -1.49
CA LEU A 116 33.26 8.44 -1.84
C LEU A 116 32.86 6.96 -1.75
N ILE A 117 31.84 6.67 -0.94
CA ILE A 117 31.25 5.34 -0.84
C ILE A 117 30.18 5.20 -1.90
N LYS A 118 30.32 4.20 -2.77
CA LYS A 118 29.33 3.87 -3.81
C LYS A 118 28.20 3.04 -3.22
N LEU A 119 26.97 3.41 -3.51
CA LEU A 119 25.74 2.70 -3.10
C LEU A 119 25.04 2.12 -4.31
N PRO A 120 24.29 1.02 -4.16
CA PRO A 120 23.40 0.53 -5.21
C PRO A 120 22.33 1.57 -5.54
N THR A 121 22.00 1.69 -6.82
CA THR A 121 20.93 2.59 -7.27
C THR A 121 19.56 2.02 -6.92
N PRO A 122 18.74 2.69 -6.11
CA PRO A 122 17.44 2.19 -5.70
C PRO A 122 16.42 2.39 -6.82
N GLN A 123 15.46 1.46 -6.92
CA GLN A 123 14.31 1.57 -7.79
C GLN A 123 13.07 1.13 -7.02
N PHE A 124 12.05 1.98 -6.99
CA PHE A 124 10.82 1.74 -6.25
C PHE A 124 9.65 1.55 -7.20
N ALA A 125 8.96 0.42 -7.09
CA ALA A 125 7.78 0.14 -7.88
C ALA A 125 6.69 -0.53 -7.03
N VAL A 126 5.46 -0.07 -7.21
CA VAL A 126 4.24 -0.65 -6.63
C VAL A 126 3.42 -1.25 -7.76
N PHE A 127 3.11 -2.53 -7.65
CA PHE A 127 2.19 -3.25 -8.52
C PHE A 127 0.78 -3.20 -7.91
N TYR A 128 -0.05 -2.30 -8.43
CA TYR A 128 -1.41 -2.10 -7.94
C TYR A 128 -2.37 -3.07 -8.60
N ASN A 129 -3.05 -3.86 -7.77
CA ASN A 129 -4.10 -4.78 -8.20
C ASN A 129 -5.34 -4.62 -7.30
N GLY A 130 -5.84 -3.40 -7.16
CA GLY A 130 -7.04 -3.09 -6.39
C GLY A 130 -8.27 -2.92 -7.27
N THR A 131 -9.43 -2.70 -6.64
CA THR A 131 -10.71 -2.47 -7.31
C THR A 131 -11.03 -1.00 -7.53
N ALA A 132 -10.36 -0.09 -6.81
CA ALA A 132 -10.54 1.34 -7.01
C ALA A 132 -9.92 1.77 -8.35
N PRO A 133 -10.54 2.72 -9.08
CA PRO A 133 -10.01 3.24 -10.33
C PRO A 133 -8.61 3.85 -10.11
N MET A 134 -7.65 3.40 -10.90
CA MET A 134 -6.28 3.91 -10.89
C MET A 134 -5.78 4.07 -12.33
N PRO A 135 -5.00 5.11 -12.63
CA PRO A 135 -4.39 5.25 -13.94
C PRO A 135 -3.45 4.08 -14.23
N GLU A 136 -3.16 3.86 -15.49
CA GLU A 136 -2.25 2.79 -15.93
C GLU A 136 -0.89 2.89 -15.27
N ARG A 137 -0.33 4.11 -15.24
CA ARG A 137 0.94 4.45 -14.57
C ARG A 137 0.79 5.78 -13.83
N SER A 138 1.38 5.87 -12.65
CA SER A 138 1.51 7.12 -11.90
C SER A 138 2.80 7.13 -11.10
N VAL A 139 3.20 8.31 -10.66
CA VAL A 139 4.37 8.49 -9.79
C VAL A 139 3.92 9.21 -8.54
N VAL A 140 4.19 8.60 -7.39
CA VAL A 140 4.00 9.22 -6.07
C VAL A 140 5.35 9.74 -5.60
N ARG A 141 5.37 10.96 -5.07
CA ARG A 141 6.60 11.65 -4.67
C ARG A 141 6.66 11.85 -3.17
N LEU A 142 7.85 11.80 -2.61
CA LEU A 142 8.04 12.12 -1.19
C LEU A 142 7.72 13.59 -0.91
N SER A 143 8.05 14.47 -1.84
CA SER A 143 7.78 15.92 -1.72
C SER A 143 6.28 16.26 -1.65
N ASP A 144 5.39 15.38 -2.12
CA ASP A 144 3.93 15.56 -1.99
C ASP A 144 3.46 15.52 -0.53
N ALA A 145 4.28 14.97 0.38
CA ALA A 145 4.01 14.89 1.82
C ALA A 145 4.59 16.07 2.63
N PHE A 146 5.27 17.02 2.01
CA PHE A 146 5.86 18.15 2.73
C PHE A 146 4.80 19.21 3.04
N GLU A 147 4.74 19.67 4.29
CA GLU A 147 3.82 20.74 4.70
C GLU A 147 4.01 22.05 3.92
N HIS A 148 5.27 22.32 3.53
CA HIS A 148 5.63 23.47 2.69
C HIS A 148 6.06 22.97 1.32
N PRO A 149 5.20 23.07 0.28
CA PRO A 149 5.53 22.66 -1.08
C PRO A 149 6.75 23.40 -1.63
N THR A 150 7.58 22.70 -2.39
CA THR A 150 8.76 23.25 -3.07
C THR A 150 8.97 22.57 -4.42
N ASP A 151 9.39 23.33 -5.40
CA ASP A 151 9.69 22.81 -6.74
C ASP A 151 11.07 22.13 -6.81
N ASP A 152 11.96 22.44 -5.85
CA ASP A 152 13.32 21.89 -5.76
C ASP A 152 13.56 21.30 -4.36
N PRO A 153 13.02 20.13 -4.05
CA PRO A 153 13.18 19.50 -2.75
C PRO A 153 14.60 18.96 -2.58
N ALA A 154 15.25 19.32 -1.45
CA ALA A 154 16.57 18.78 -1.08
C ALA A 154 16.56 17.25 -0.85
N LEU A 155 15.40 16.67 -0.59
CA LEU A 155 15.18 15.23 -0.48
C LEU A 155 13.98 14.84 -1.34
N GLU A 156 14.20 13.96 -2.31
CA GLU A 156 13.14 13.43 -3.17
C GLU A 156 13.27 11.91 -3.33
N LEU A 157 12.14 11.23 -3.25
CA LEU A 157 11.99 9.82 -3.58
C LEU A 157 10.73 9.65 -4.43
N LYS A 158 10.86 8.93 -5.54
CA LYS A 158 9.78 8.71 -6.50
C LYS A 158 9.45 7.22 -6.55
N VAL A 159 8.17 6.90 -6.37
CA VAL A 159 7.66 5.53 -6.47
C VAL A 159 6.80 5.42 -7.72
N LEU A 160 7.17 4.50 -8.61
CA LEU A 160 6.37 4.17 -9.78
C LEU A 160 5.22 3.26 -9.38
N VAL A 161 3.99 3.66 -9.63
CA VAL A 161 2.80 2.83 -9.40
C VAL A 161 2.29 2.32 -10.74
N LEU A 162 2.16 1.00 -10.88
CA LEU A 162 1.74 0.30 -12.08
C LEU A 162 0.43 -0.43 -11.81
N ASN A 163 -0.62 -0.07 -12.53
CA ASN A 163 -1.89 -0.79 -12.48
C ASN A 163 -1.74 -2.10 -13.26
N ILE A 164 -1.77 -3.23 -12.54
CA ILE A 164 -1.61 -4.56 -13.12
C ILE A 164 -2.95 -5.31 -13.28
N ASN A 165 -4.09 -4.62 -13.18
CA ASN A 165 -5.35 -5.24 -13.53
C ASN A 165 -5.44 -5.55 -15.05
N PRO A 166 -6.25 -6.52 -15.47
CA PRO A 166 -6.42 -6.81 -16.90
C PRO A 166 -6.79 -5.57 -17.71
N GLY A 167 -6.14 -5.39 -18.86
CA GLY A 167 -6.33 -4.24 -19.75
C GLY A 167 -5.42 -3.05 -19.47
N TYR A 168 -4.50 -3.16 -18.50
CA TYR A 168 -3.51 -2.13 -18.18
C TYR A 168 -2.09 -2.67 -18.36
N ASN A 169 -1.14 -1.77 -18.71
CA ASN A 169 0.28 -2.08 -18.88
C ASN A 169 0.54 -3.32 -19.77
N GLU A 170 -0.14 -3.40 -20.90
CA GLU A 170 -0.12 -4.58 -21.77
C GLU A 170 1.29 -4.98 -22.22
N GLU A 171 2.18 -4.03 -22.51
CA GLU A 171 3.57 -4.30 -22.87
C GLU A 171 4.32 -5.02 -21.74
N LEU A 172 4.17 -4.55 -20.49
CA LEU A 172 4.72 -5.21 -19.31
C LEU A 172 4.14 -6.61 -19.12
N MET A 173 2.82 -6.75 -19.31
CA MET A 173 2.12 -8.03 -19.19
C MET A 173 2.52 -9.03 -20.28
N GLN A 174 2.87 -8.57 -21.48
CA GLN A 174 3.41 -9.41 -22.55
C GLN A 174 4.84 -9.85 -22.24
N SER A 175 5.63 -8.95 -21.68
CA SER A 175 7.04 -9.18 -21.35
C SER A 175 7.24 -10.03 -20.07
N CYS A 176 6.28 -9.99 -19.13
CA CYS A 176 6.31 -10.82 -17.91
C CYS A 176 5.05 -11.70 -17.82
N ARG A 177 5.17 -12.90 -18.35
CA ARG A 177 4.07 -13.88 -18.38
C ARG A 177 3.53 -14.16 -16.98
N THR A 178 4.38 -14.36 -16.00
CA THR A 178 4.00 -14.69 -14.63
C THR A 178 3.21 -13.57 -13.97
N LEU A 179 3.56 -12.29 -14.22
CA LEU A 179 2.80 -11.14 -13.74
C LEU A 179 1.39 -11.09 -14.37
N ARG A 180 1.31 -11.34 -15.66
CA ARG A 180 0.01 -11.43 -16.36
C ARG A 180 -0.85 -12.54 -15.78
N GLU A 181 -0.31 -13.74 -15.64
CA GLU A 181 -1.02 -14.91 -15.10
C GLU A 181 -1.46 -14.69 -13.65
N TYR A 182 -0.66 -13.97 -12.84
CA TYR A 182 -1.06 -13.52 -11.51
C TYR A 182 -2.28 -12.59 -11.56
N SER A 183 -2.24 -11.59 -12.43
CA SER A 183 -3.35 -10.66 -12.63
C SER A 183 -4.64 -11.39 -13.08
N GLU A 184 -4.52 -12.34 -14.01
CA GLU A 184 -5.62 -13.18 -14.48
C GLU A 184 -6.22 -14.02 -13.35
N TYR A 185 -5.39 -14.63 -12.50
CA TYR A 185 -5.83 -15.40 -11.34
C TYR A 185 -6.66 -14.52 -10.37
N VAL A 186 -6.14 -13.35 -10.00
CA VAL A 186 -6.84 -12.43 -9.10
C VAL A 186 -8.17 -11.95 -9.70
N ALA A 187 -8.19 -11.63 -10.99
CA ALA A 187 -9.41 -11.26 -11.70
C ALA A 187 -10.44 -12.40 -11.69
N LYS A 188 -9.99 -13.65 -11.86
CA LYS A 188 -10.85 -14.85 -11.85
C LYS A 188 -11.45 -15.10 -10.46
N VAL A 189 -10.69 -14.91 -9.38
CA VAL A 189 -11.22 -14.98 -8.00
C VAL A 189 -12.33 -13.93 -7.81
N ARG A 190 -12.08 -12.69 -8.23
CA ARG A 190 -13.08 -11.59 -8.14
C ARG A 190 -14.33 -11.89 -8.97
N GLU A 191 -14.17 -12.44 -10.16
CA GLU A 191 -15.29 -12.84 -11.02
C GLU A 191 -16.20 -13.85 -10.31
N TYR A 192 -15.63 -14.93 -9.80
CA TYR A 192 -16.38 -15.97 -9.12
C TYR A 192 -16.97 -15.51 -7.79
N HIS A 193 -16.30 -14.63 -7.08
CA HIS A 193 -16.79 -14.11 -5.79
C HIS A 193 -18.06 -13.24 -5.94
N LYS A 194 -18.37 -12.75 -7.13
CA LYS A 194 -19.66 -12.05 -7.37
C LYS A 194 -20.89 -12.96 -7.16
N THR A 195 -20.72 -14.27 -7.31
CA THR A 195 -21.82 -15.24 -7.27
C THR A 195 -21.61 -16.37 -6.27
N LEU A 196 -20.41 -16.56 -5.77
CA LEU A 196 -20.04 -17.66 -4.86
C LEU A 196 -19.48 -17.10 -3.54
N PRO A 197 -19.66 -17.82 -2.44
CA PRO A 197 -18.90 -17.57 -1.21
C PRO A 197 -17.39 -17.60 -1.50
N LEU A 198 -16.61 -16.80 -0.77
CA LEU A 198 -15.18 -16.57 -1.05
C LEU A 198 -14.36 -17.86 -1.14
N ASN A 199 -14.53 -18.79 -0.20
CA ASN A 199 -13.83 -20.07 -0.19
C ASN A 199 -14.08 -20.89 -1.46
N HIS A 200 -15.32 -20.93 -1.95
CA HIS A 200 -15.68 -21.61 -3.20
C HIS A 200 -15.17 -20.85 -4.42
N ALA A 201 -15.22 -19.51 -4.39
CA ALA A 201 -14.69 -18.67 -5.46
C ALA A 201 -13.19 -18.89 -5.66
N VAL A 202 -12.41 -18.87 -4.57
CA VAL A 202 -10.96 -19.11 -4.59
C VAL A 202 -10.66 -20.53 -5.09
N GLN A 203 -11.34 -21.54 -4.53
CA GLN A 203 -11.13 -22.93 -4.94
C GLN A 203 -11.38 -23.10 -6.44
N ARG A 204 -12.50 -22.58 -6.94
CA ARG A 204 -12.86 -22.64 -8.34
C ARG A 204 -11.90 -21.88 -9.25
N ALA A 205 -11.42 -20.71 -8.80
CA ALA A 205 -10.43 -19.95 -9.56
C ALA A 205 -9.11 -20.71 -9.70
N VAL A 206 -8.62 -21.33 -8.62
CA VAL A 206 -7.41 -22.17 -8.65
C VAL A 206 -7.58 -23.32 -9.63
N ASP A 207 -8.69 -24.06 -9.56
CA ASP A 207 -8.93 -25.21 -10.44
C ASP A 207 -9.03 -24.78 -11.91
N THR A 208 -9.80 -23.74 -12.22
CA THR A 208 -9.93 -23.18 -13.57
C THR A 208 -8.58 -22.66 -14.10
N CYS A 209 -7.79 -21.98 -13.29
CA CYS A 209 -6.47 -21.50 -13.70
C CYS A 209 -5.51 -22.65 -14.02
N ILE A 210 -5.51 -23.71 -13.20
CA ILE A 210 -4.73 -24.94 -13.49
C ILE A 210 -5.13 -25.58 -14.81
N GLU A 211 -6.44 -25.69 -15.08
CA GLU A 211 -6.98 -26.26 -16.33
C GLU A 211 -6.56 -25.43 -17.54
N ASN A 212 -6.65 -24.12 -17.45
CA ASN A 212 -6.32 -23.18 -18.53
C ASN A 212 -4.82 -22.90 -18.67
N GLY A 213 -3.95 -23.48 -17.81
CA GLY A 213 -2.51 -23.30 -17.90
C GLY A 213 -1.98 -22.03 -17.22
N VAL A 214 -2.84 -21.25 -16.54
CA VAL A 214 -2.49 -20.01 -15.81
C VAL A 214 -1.82 -20.37 -14.47
N LEU A 215 -0.59 -19.90 -14.24
CA LEU A 215 0.23 -20.25 -13.08
C LEU A 215 0.25 -21.76 -12.78
N LYS A 216 0.07 -22.59 -13.78
CA LYS A 216 -0.25 -24.03 -13.65
C LYS A 216 0.71 -24.80 -12.75
N LYS A 217 2.02 -24.62 -12.94
CA LYS A 217 3.04 -25.32 -12.15
C LYS A 217 2.94 -24.87 -10.68
N PHE A 218 2.99 -23.57 -10.46
CA PHE A 218 2.96 -22.95 -9.14
C PHE A 218 1.68 -23.33 -8.37
N LEU A 219 0.50 -23.19 -8.99
CA LEU A 219 -0.78 -23.50 -8.36
C LEU A 219 -0.93 -25.00 -8.03
N LYS A 220 -0.34 -25.91 -8.83
CA LYS A 220 -0.33 -27.33 -8.50
C LYS A 220 0.56 -27.67 -7.31
N GLU A 221 1.75 -27.07 -7.25
CA GLU A 221 2.73 -27.30 -6.19
C GLU A 221 2.30 -26.71 -4.85
N HIS A 222 1.61 -25.55 -4.88
CA HIS A 222 1.23 -24.78 -3.68
C HIS A 222 -0.29 -24.66 -3.47
N LYS A 223 -1.11 -25.53 -4.04
CA LYS A 223 -2.57 -25.40 -4.08
C LYS A 223 -3.19 -25.06 -2.73
N ALA A 224 -2.89 -25.82 -1.69
CA ALA A 224 -3.49 -25.63 -0.36
C ALA A 224 -3.07 -24.29 0.26
N GLU A 225 -1.80 -23.91 0.11
CA GLU A 225 -1.25 -22.65 0.62
C GLU A 225 -1.83 -21.45 -0.13
N VAL A 226 -1.93 -21.50 -1.45
CA VAL A 226 -2.54 -20.45 -2.27
C VAL A 226 -4.00 -20.23 -1.89
N ILE A 227 -4.77 -21.29 -1.69
CA ILE A 227 -6.18 -21.18 -1.26
C ILE A 227 -6.27 -20.49 0.10
N ALA A 228 -5.48 -20.93 1.08
CA ALA A 228 -5.49 -20.36 2.42
C ALA A 228 -5.07 -18.88 2.42
N VAL A 229 -4.01 -18.53 1.70
CA VAL A 229 -3.51 -17.16 1.56
C VAL A 229 -4.53 -16.27 0.86
N SER A 230 -5.10 -16.71 -0.25
CA SER A 230 -6.07 -15.92 -1.01
C SER A 230 -7.34 -15.64 -0.21
N ILE A 231 -7.87 -16.63 0.54
CA ILE A 231 -9.03 -16.42 1.41
C ILE A 231 -8.70 -15.37 2.49
N PHE A 232 -7.51 -15.44 3.05
CA PHE A 232 -7.07 -14.51 4.08
C PHE A 232 -6.93 -13.08 3.54
N GLU A 233 -6.25 -12.90 2.40
CA GLU A 233 -6.05 -11.60 1.75
C GLU A 233 -7.37 -10.91 1.40
N TYR A 234 -8.32 -11.65 0.84
CA TYR A 234 -9.66 -11.11 0.51
C TYR A 234 -10.46 -10.72 1.76
N ASN A 235 -10.41 -11.53 2.82
CA ASN A 235 -11.10 -11.19 4.07
C ASN A 235 -10.50 -9.94 4.72
N GLU A 236 -9.18 -9.77 4.69
CA GLU A 236 -8.51 -8.58 5.19
C GLU A 236 -8.87 -7.34 4.36
N GLU A 237 -8.89 -7.45 3.03
CA GLU A 237 -9.29 -6.35 2.15
C GLU A 237 -10.74 -5.91 2.45
N LEU A 238 -11.64 -6.86 2.62
CA LEU A 238 -13.04 -6.59 2.97
C LEU A 238 -13.15 -5.89 4.33
N HIS A 239 -12.42 -6.36 5.35
CA HIS A 239 -12.41 -5.75 6.68
C HIS A 239 -11.92 -4.30 6.64
N ILE A 240 -10.83 -4.02 5.91
CA ILE A 240 -10.33 -2.65 5.73
C ILE A 240 -11.32 -1.76 4.98
N GLN A 241 -12.02 -2.30 3.99
CA GLN A 241 -13.05 -1.54 3.29
C GLN A 241 -14.22 -1.19 4.23
N MET A 242 -14.62 -2.11 5.10
CA MET A 242 -15.62 -1.88 6.13
C MET A 242 -15.16 -0.82 7.13
N GLU A 243 -13.96 -0.96 7.72
CA GLU A 243 -13.41 0.03 8.64
C GLU A 243 -13.30 1.43 8.02
N ARG A 244 -12.89 1.53 6.75
CA ARG A 244 -12.84 2.82 6.04
C ARG A 244 -14.22 3.41 5.80
N LYS A 245 -15.21 2.57 5.52
CA LYS A 245 -16.60 3.01 5.35
C LYS A 245 -17.15 3.55 6.67
N ASP A 246 -16.96 2.80 7.75
CA ASP A 246 -17.44 3.16 9.09
C ASP A 246 -16.77 4.47 9.55
N ALA A 247 -15.44 4.58 9.44
CA ALA A 247 -14.72 5.82 9.76
C ALA A 247 -15.15 7.02 8.90
N ARG A 248 -15.53 6.79 7.63
CA ARG A 248 -16.05 7.85 6.77
C ARG A 248 -17.45 8.28 7.18
N GLU A 249 -18.31 7.35 7.57
CA GLU A 249 -19.67 7.63 8.05
C GLU A 249 -19.61 8.38 9.38
N GLU A 250 -18.75 7.95 10.32
CA GLU A 250 -18.49 8.64 11.58
C GLU A 250 -17.95 10.07 11.35
N GLY A 251 -16.89 10.23 10.55
CA GLY A 251 -16.32 11.54 10.25
C GLY A 251 -17.29 12.47 9.50
N TYR A 252 -18.20 11.92 8.69
CA TYR A 252 -19.25 12.70 8.06
C TYR A 252 -20.29 13.18 9.08
N ALA A 253 -20.67 12.31 10.04
CA ALA A 253 -21.61 12.67 11.11
C ALA A 253 -21.01 13.73 12.03
N GLU A 254 -19.77 13.54 12.50
CA GLU A 254 -19.03 14.51 13.32
C GLU A 254 -18.84 15.85 12.60
N GLY A 255 -18.38 15.83 11.34
CA GLY A 255 -18.18 17.06 10.56
C GLY A 255 -19.47 17.82 10.28
N LYS A 256 -20.60 17.11 10.16
CA LYS A 256 -21.92 17.74 10.04
C LYS A 256 -22.34 18.42 11.34
N GLU A 257 -22.13 17.77 12.48
CA GLU A 257 -22.42 18.30 13.80
C GLU A 257 -21.55 19.53 14.10
N ASP A 258 -20.24 19.44 13.89
CA ASP A 258 -19.30 20.55 14.04
C ASP A 258 -19.63 21.72 13.11
N GLY A 259 -20.04 21.44 11.89
CA GLY A 259 -20.49 22.43 10.93
C GLY A 259 -21.74 23.20 11.43
N ILE A 260 -22.71 22.47 11.99
CA ILE A 260 -23.92 23.08 12.60
C ILE A 260 -23.51 23.93 13.80
N LEU A 261 -22.68 23.42 14.71
CA LEU A 261 -22.22 24.16 15.89
C LEU A 261 -21.45 25.43 15.51
N THR A 262 -20.57 25.33 14.51
CA THR A 262 -19.80 26.47 13.98
C THR A 262 -20.73 27.54 13.39
N MET A 263 -21.70 27.12 12.59
CA MET A 263 -22.73 28.01 12.03
C MET A 263 -23.54 28.69 13.13
N VAL A 264 -24.02 27.94 14.14
CA VAL A 264 -24.80 28.48 15.27
C VAL A 264 -23.97 29.48 16.05
N ARG A 265 -22.72 29.21 16.37
CA ARG A 265 -21.80 30.16 17.04
C ARG A 265 -21.64 31.47 16.24
N ALA A 266 -21.54 31.38 14.91
CA ALA A 266 -21.44 32.55 14.04
C ALA A 266 -22.72 33.37 14.04
N ILE A 267 -23.88 32.74 13.98
CA ILE A 267 -25.21 33.42 14.00
C ILE A 267 -25.47 34.06 15.36
N LEU A 268 -25.10 33.39 16.47
CA LEU A 268 -25.18 33.96 17.82
C LEU A 268 -24.31 35.22 17.97
N LYS A 269 -23.08 35.23 17.46
CA LYS A 269 -22.21 36.41 17.43
C LYS A 269 -22.77 37.55 16.60
N ALA A 270 -23.55 37.25 15.58
CA ALA A 270 -24.24 38.27 14.77
C ALA A 270 -25.53 38.80 15.41
N ASN A 271 -25.89 38.40 16.64
CA ASN A 271 -27.13 38.76 17.35
C ASN A 271 -28.40 38.49 16.54
N GLU A 272 -28.45 37.45 15.74
CA GLU A 272 -29.64 37.06 15.00
C GLU A 272 -30.73 36.50 15.94
N PRO A 273 -32.02 36.65 15.58
CA PRO A 273 -33.14 36.16 16.39
C PRO A 273 -33.07 34.63 16.63
N LEU A 274 -33.40 34.22 17.87
CA LEU A 274 -33.39 32.80 18.28
C LEU A 274 -34.23 31.91 17.36
N GLU A 275 -35.37 32.40 16.88
CA GLU A 275 -36.24 31.66 15.95
C GLU A 275 -35.53 31.25 14.64
N LYS A 276 -34.64 32.11 14.12
CA LYS A 276 -33.84 31.79 12.95
C LYS A 276 -32.83 30.67 13.24
N ILE A 277 -32.19 30.73 14.40
CA ILE A 277 -31.20 29.73 14.81
C ILE A 277 -31.87 28.36 14.94
N LEU A 278 -33.00 28.29 15.65
CA LEU A 278 -33.79 27.07 15.80
C LEU A 278 -34.20 26.48 14.44
N ARG A 279 -34.67 27.35 13.53
CA ARG A 279 -35.14 26.92 12.20
C ARG A 279 -34.07 26.31 11.32
N TYR A 280 -32.82 26.78 11.39
CA TYR A 280 -31.76 26.36 10.47
C TYR A 280 -30.82 25.35 11.10
N SER A 281 -30.64 25.31 12.42
CA SER A 281 -29.73 24.38 13.09
C SER A 281 -30.37 23.03 13.38
N GLY A 282 -31.70 23.01 13.63
CA GLY A 282 -32.38 21.82 14.13
C GLY A 282 -32.05 21.48 15.59
N LEU A 283 -31.29 22.35 16.29
CA LEU A 283 -30.97 22.21 17.71
C LEU A 283 -32.16 22.61 18.59
N SER A 284 -32.19 22.05 19.79
CA SER A 284 -33.19 22.45 20.82
C SER A 284 -32.84 23.81 21.42
N PRO A 285 -33.83 24.53 22.02
CA PRO A 285 -33.57 25.77 22.74
C PRO A 285 -32.53 25.61 23.85
N GLU A 286 -32.54 24.49 24.55
CA GLU A 286 -31.62 24.19 25.64
C GLU A 286 -30.17 24.01 25.13
N GLU A 287 -29.96 23.38 23.96
CA GLU A 287 -28.65 23.25 23.34
C GLU A 287 -28.10 24.61 22.89
N ILE A 288 -28.95 25.51 22.36
CA ILE A 288 -28.54 26.84 21.97
C ILE A 288 -28.18 27.70 23.19
N GLU A 289 -28.93 27.59 24.30
CA GLU A 289 -28.58 28.30 25.53
C GLU A 289 -27.25 27.83 26.14
N ARG A 290 -26.92 26.58 26.05
CA ARG A 290 -25.56 26.07 26.44
C ARG A 290 -24.48 26.72 25.60
N LEU A 291 -24.65 26.76 24.27
CA LEU A 291 -23.68 27.37 23.36
C LEU A 291 -23.50 28.88 23.55
N LYS A 292 -24.48 29.57 24.14
CA LYS A 292 -24.35 31.00 24.52
C LYS A 292 -23.51 31.19 25.78
N SER A 293 -23.44 30.17 26.66
CA SER A 293 -22.73 30.23 27.92
C SER A 293 -21.26 29.81 27.84
N GLU A 294 -20.86 29.21 26.71
CA GLU A 294 -19.49 28.92 26.34
C GLU A 294 -18.81 30.10 25.60
#